data_1b8e09957dc36f9d37a91838da279226
#
_entry.id   1b8e09957dc36f9d37a91838da279226
#
_cell.length_a   1.000
_cell.length_b   1.000
_cell.length_c   1.000
_cell.angle_alpha   90.00
_cell.angle_beta   90.00
_cell.angle_gamma   90.00
#
_symmetry.space_group_name_H-M   'P 1'
#
loop_
_entity.id
_entity.type
_entity.pdbx_description
1 polymer ?
#
loop_
_entity_poly.entity_id
_entity_poly.type
_entity_poly.pdbx_seq_one_letter_code
_entity_poly.pdbx_strand_id
1 'polypeptide(L)'
;MAFCTATSIAALARATQVLHLNHLLPIGGAILALALPTTAQSLKELRLKDGRVLVGKVSVKGDKLDVSTGSGNFTVAQTDVAATRSGEQLLRDLRKKAKSSGNSAFAHLNLAKLAREYGLTNEMWRHLDKTIAQLADASQASKKPNNPTAKRLQDFLSQLGPEVLPRKLHQAPLTKRIQKLLRLVPANTSVSRAAAIEELMVREPGADQYLRQEARRNSNQRQRIAALSALQRRKNNGNHRFVLRTTVLDPSQQVREATINLCKQTLQADDIQYMASGLAHSNPKVRIRTAEALGKIGHQQAIPLLAKAGPYAASGLAKSDNSQTRAHVAFINQQAYIRDFDVEVASAAFVADPKVDALISGSVLDVTVTGVYEVRTILTSYRKALKHLTKRDPGPDPSVWSEWVAALPKPSKPVQTGK
;
A
#
# COMPACT_ATOMS: atom_id res chain seq x y z
N MET A 1 13.51 -14.81 -13.74
CA MET A 1 13.51 -13.99 -12.50
C MET A 1 13.19 -12.48 -12.69
N ALA A 2 12.77 -12.03 -13.86
CA ALA A 2 12.53 -10.59 -14.16
C ALA A 2 11.04 -10.19 -14.21
N PHE A 3 10.13 -11.04 -13.74
CA PHE A 3 8.67 -10.87 -13.90
C PHE A 3 8.01 -9.77 -13.02
N CYS A 4 8.73 -9.23 -12.02
CA CYS A 4 8.09 -8.46 -10.95
C CYS A 4 8.07 -6.93 -11.12
N THR A 5 8.85 -6.35 -12.04
CA THR A 5 9.14 -4.91 -11.98
C THR A 5 8.11 -4.02 -12.67
N ALA A 6 7.64 -4.36 -13.85
CA ALA A 6 6.67 -3.51 -14.59
C ALA A 6 5.27 -3.57 -13.96
N THR A 7 4.88 -4.73 -13.44
CA THR A 7 3.56 -4.96 -12.86
C THR A 7 3.41 -4.32 -11.47
N SER A 8 4.50 -4.19 -10.70
CA SER A 8 4.47 -3.51 -9.39
C SER A 8 4.27 -2.01 -9.52
N ILE A 9 4.87 -1.37 -10.53
CA ILE A 9 4.68 0.06 -10.82
C ILE A 9 3.23 0.32 -11.28
N ALA A 10 2.65 -0.56 -12.08
CA ALA A 10 1.26 -0.47 -12.52
C ALA A 10 0.27 -0.72 -11.38
N ALA A 11 0.58 -1.60 -10.44
CA ALA A 11 -0.23 -1.85 -9.24
C ALA A 11 -0.23 -0.63 -8.30
N LEU A 12 0.90 0.05 -8.16
CA LEU A 12 1.00 1.29 -7.38
C LEU A 12 0.17 2.41 -8.00
N ALA A 13 0.20 2.57 -9.32
CA ALA A 13 -0.60 3.54 -10.04
C ALA A 13 -2.11 3.32 -9.82
N ARG A 14 -2.57 2.06 -9.76
CA ARG A 14 -3.97 1.72 -9.46
C ARG A 14 -4.35 1.93 -8.00
N ALA A 15 -3.46 1.60 -7.07
CA ALA A 15 -3.72 1.81 -5.64
C ALA A 15 -3.85 3.30 -5.30
N THR A 16 -3.10 4.17 -5.99
CA THR A 16 -3.20 5.63 -5.83
C THR A 16 -4.43 6.22 -6.51
N GLN A 17 -4.87 5.70 -7.67
CA GLN A 17 -6.08 6.18 -8.35
C GLN A 17 -7.37 5.88 -7.58
N VAL A 18 -7.49 4.73 -6.94
CA VAL A 18 -8.68 4.38 -6.13
C VAL A 18 -8.83 5.29 -4.90
N LEU A 19 -7.75 5.92 -4.44
CA LEU A 19 -7.76 6.80 -3.26
C LEU A 19 -8.11 8.26 -3.57
N HIS A 20 -8.24 8.67 -4.84
CA HIS A 20 -8.50 10.05 -5.23
C HIS A 20 -9.98 10.43 -5.39
N LEU A 21 -10.93 9.48 -5.30
CA LEU A 21 -12.33 9.75 -5.66
C LEU A 21 -13.24 10.26 -4.54
N ASN A 22 -12.78 10.42 -3.31
CA ASN A 22 -13.63 10.99 -2.25
C ASN A 22 -12.85 12.04 -1.45
N HIS A 23 -13.06 13.29 -1.74
CA HIS A 23 -13.03 14.49 -0.88
C HIS A 23 -12.54 15.73 -1.63
N LEU A 24 -13.47 16.40 -2.30
CA LEU A 24 -13.36 17.81 -2.65
C LEU A 24 -14.30 18.59 -1.73
N LEU A 25 -13.75 19.32 -0.78
CA LEU A 25 -14.41 20.44 -0.13
C LEU A 25 -13.46 21.66 -0.20
N PRO A 26 -13.90 22.80 -0.69
CA PRO A 26 -13.09 23.99 -0.77
C PRO A 26 -13.14 24.75 0.57
N ILE A 27 -11.99 24.95 1.21
CA ILE A 27 -11.84 25.93 2.28
C ILE A 27 -11.04 27.08 1.70
N GLY A 28 -11.71 28.16 1.38
CA GLY A 28 -11.12 29.45 1.06
C GLY A 28 -10.59 30.09 2.33
N GLY A 29 -9.28 30.36 2.35
CA GLY A 29 -8.62 31.17 3.36
C GLY A 29 -7.57 32.04 2.68
N ALA A 30 -7.88 33.32 2.47
CA ALA A 30 -6.93 34.32 1.97
C ALA A 30 -5.92 34.64 3.08
N ILE A 31 -4.67 34.23 2.91
CA ILE A 31 -3.54 34.70 3.74
C ILE A 31 -2.82 35.78 2.97
N LEU A 32 -2.94 36.98 3.47
CA LEU A 32 -2.16 38.14 3.02
C LEU A 32 -0.71 37.95 3.50
N ALA A 33 0.18 37.48 2.63
CA ALA A 33 1.60 37.40 2.91
C ALA A 33 2.29 38.70 2.56
N LEU A 34 2.76 39.41 3.57
CA LEU A 34 3.71 40.51 3.44
C LEU A 34 5.03 40.00 2.84
N ALA A 35 5.24 40.26 1.55
CA ALA A 35 6.46 39.89 0.85
C ALA A 35 7.58 40.87 1.22
N LEU A 36 8.50 40.42 2.08
CA LEU A 36 9.83 41.02 2.16
C LEU A 36 10.57 40.76 0.83
N PRO A 37 11.37 41.70 0.31
CA PRO A 37 12.12 41.49 -0.92
C PRO A 37 13.26 40.50 -0.67
N THR A 38 12.96 39.21 -0.79
CA THR A 38 13.96 38.18 -0.96
C THR A 38 14.57 38.37 -2.35
N THR A 39 15.87 38.59 -2.43
CA THR A 39 16.64 38.56 -3.68
C THR A 39 16.22 37.30 -4.45
N ALA A 40 15.49 37.50 -5.54
CA ALA A 40 14.86 36.44 -6.28
C ALA A 40 15.93 35.47 -6.79
N GLN A 41 16.09 34.32 -6.12
CA GLN A 41 16.96 33.23 -6.57
C GLN A 41 16.38 32.66 -7.86
N SER A 42 16.97 32.98 -9.00
CA SER A 42 16.53 32.46 -10.30
C SER A 42 17.33 31.22 -10.68
N LEU A 43 16.63 30.21 -11.22
CA LEU A 43 17.28 29.04 -11.81
C LEU A 43 18.10 29.47 -13.03
N LYS A 44 19.39 29.12 -13.05
CA LYS A 44 20.30 29.40 -14.17
C LYS A 44 21.23 28.22 -14.42
N GLU A 45 21.66 28.06 -15.66
CA GLU A 45 22.84 27.27 -16.04
C GLU A 45 24.01 28.26 -16.23
N LEU A 46 25.09 27.99 -15.54
CA LEU A 46 26.35 28.72 -15.68
C LEU A 46 27.36 27.79 -16.34
N ARG A 47 27.93 28.20 -17.46
CA ARG A 47 29.08 27.56 -18.08
C ARG A 47 30.31 28.33 -17.68
N LEU A 48 31.23 27.66 -17.03
CA LEU A 48 32.47 28.23 -16.57
C LEU A 48 33.54 28.21 -17.68
N LYS A 49 34.51 29.09 -17.61
CA LYS A 49 35.65 29.12 -18.55
C LYS A 49 36.50 27.82 -18.52
N ASP A 50 36.51 27.13 -17.41
CA ASP A 50 37.16 25.81 -17.25
C ASP A 50 36.36 24.62 -17.83
N GLY A 51 35.20 24.88 -18.48
CA GLY A 51 34.34 23.88 -19.09
C GLY A 51 33.30 23.26 -18.15
N ARG A 52 33.33 23.52 -16.85
CA ARG A 52 32.32 23.03 -15.92
C ARG A 52 30.96 23.69 -16.19
N VAL A 53 29.90 22.92 -15.98
CA VAL A 53 28.52 23.41 -16.09
C VAL A 53 27.83 23.26 -14.73
N LEU A 54 27.35 24.37 -14.19
CA LEU A 54 26.59 24.40 -12.94
C LEU A 54 25.15 24.80 -13.24
N VAL A 55 24.20 23.97 -12.80
CA VAL A 55 22.75 24.28 -12.91
C VAL A 55 22.15 24.35 -11.51
N GLY A 56 21.58 25.49 -11.16
CA GLY A 56 21.05 25.69 -9.82
C GLY A 56 20.40 27.07 -9.63
N LYS A 57 19.95 27.31 -8.41
CA LYS A 57 19.48 28.63 -7.99
C LYS A 57 20.69 29.50 -7.75
N VAL A 58 20.74 30.61 -8.48
CA VAL A 58 21.85 31.55 -8.43
C VAL A 58 21.43 32.83 -7.68
N SER A 59 22.25 33.22 -6.73
CA SER A 59 22.17 34.53 -6.07
C SER A 59 23.49 35.26 -6.26
N VAL A 60 23.39 36.58 -6.43
CA VAL A 60 24.54 37.45 -6.63
C VAL A 60 24.98 38.04 -5.29
N LYS A 61 26.26 37.98 -4.96
CA LYS A 61 26.86 38.56 -3.77
C LYS A 61 28.14 39.29 -4.17
N GLY A 62 28.02 40.58 -4.45
CA GLY A 62 29.13 41.38 -4.96
C GLY A 62 29.61 40.85 -6.31
N ASP A 63 30.91 40.51 -6.40
CA ASP A 63 31.59 39.95 -7.57
C ASP A 63 31.47 38.42 -7.68
N LYS A 64 30.77 37.77 -6.73
CA LYS A 64 30.60 36.31 -6.65
C LYS A 64 29.16 35.89 -6.87
N LEU A 65 29.00 34.69 -7.43
CA LEU A 65 27.74 33.99 -7.61
C LEU A 65 27.67 32.79 -6.66
N ASP A 66 26.70 32.76 -5.79
CA ASP A 66 26.36 31.59 -5.00
C ASP A 66 25.37 30.75 -5.78
N VAL A 67 25.76 29.50 -6.13
CA VAL A 67 24.98 28.57 -6.93
C VAL A 67 24.57 27.40 -6.04
N SER A 68 23.28 27.26 -5.75
CA SER A 68 22.74 26.12 -5.03
C SER A 68 22.24 25.07 -6.02
N THR A 69 23.00 24.00 -6.17
CA THR A 69 22.69 22.86 -7.06
C THR A 69 22.11 21.68 -6.29
N GLY A 70 21.65 20.64 -6.99
CA GLY A 70 21.26 19.36 -6.39
C GLY A 70 22.39 18.68 -5.60
N SER A 71 23.64 18.85 -6.03
CA SER A 71 24.84 18.21 -5.44
C SER A 71 25.51 19.04 -4.34
N GLY A 72 25.30 20.34 -4.26
CA GLY A 72 25.96 21.20 -3.28
C GLY A 72 25.78 22.70 -3.55
N ASN A 73 26.39 23.51 -2.69
CA ASN A 73 26.48 24.94 -2.89
C ASN A 73 27.91 25.26 -3.39
N PHE A 74 27.98 26.06 -4.42
CA PHE A 74 29.22 26.50 -5.04
C PHE A 74 29.25 28.02 -5.07
N THR A 75 30.41 28.59 -4.78
CA THR A 75 30.66 30.04 -4.97
C THR A 75 31.64 30.20 -6.11
N VAL A 76 31.27 30.96 -7.12
CA VAL A 76 32.04 31.19 -8.37
C VAL A 76 32.19 32.68 -8.59
N ALA A 77 33.37 33.14 -9.04
CA ALA A 77 33.54 34.51 -9.44
C ALA A 77 32.75 34.81 -10.73
N GLN A 78 32.15 35.97 -10.84
CA GLN A 78 31.44 36.35 -12.08
C GLN A 78 32.35 36.32 -13.31
N THR A 79 33.62 36.67 -13.11
CA THR A 79 34.67 36.66 -14.15
C THR A 79 34.93 35.25 -14.72
N ASP A 80 34.66 34.18 -13.98
CA ASP A 80 34.88 32.81 -14.41
C ASP A 80 33.72 32.23 -15.23
N VAL A 81 32.62 32.99 -15.36
CA VAL A 81 31.46 32.57 -16.14
C VAL A 81 31.63 32.92 -17.60
N ALA A 82 31.66 31.87 -18.47
CA ALA A 82 31.74 32.06 -19.91
C ALA A 82 30.36 32.30 -20.55
N ALA A 83 29.32 31.69 -20.06
CA ALA A 83 27.95 31.83 -20.57
C ALA A 83 26.91 31.53 -19.49
N THR A 84 25.73 32.15 -19.62
CA THR A 84 24.59 31.93 -18.72
C THR A 84 23.34 31.68 -19.53
N ARG A 85 22.55 30.64 -19.14
CA ARG A 85 21.20 30.43 -19.65
C ARG A 85 20.19 30.54 -18.52
N SER A 86 19.08 31.24 -18.76
CA SER A 86 18.00 31.36 -17.78
C SER A 86 17.18 30.07 -17.70
N GLY A 87 16.49 29.87 -16.59
CA GLY A 87 15.55 28.76 -16.43
C GLY A 87 14.45 28.74 -17.50
N GLU A 88 14.03 29.91 -18.00
CA GLU A 88 13.07 29.98 -19.11
C GLU A 88 13.66 29.49 -20.44
N GLN A 89 14.93 29.80 -20.72
CA GLN A 89 15.61 29.29 -21.90
C GLN A 89 15.73 27.75 -21.81
N LEU A 90 16.12 27.20 -20.65
CA LEU A 90 16.18 25.75 -20.43
C LEU A 90 14.81 25.09 -20.60
N LEU A 91 13.75 25.74 -20.12
CA LEU A 91 12.38 25.22 -20.30
C LEU A 91 11.94 25.26 -21.76
N ARG A 92 12.28 26.30 -22.53
CA ARG A 92 12.01 26.37 -23.96
C ARG A 92 12.74 25.25 -24.72
N ASP A 93 14.01 25.01 -24.40
CA ASP A 93 14.79 23.95 -25.00
C ASP A 93 14.21 22.56 -24.69
N LEU A 94 13.79 22.32 -23.45
CA LEU A 94 13.11 21.08 -23.07
C LEU A 94 11.80 20.89 -23.84
N ARG A 95 10.99 21.93 -23.97
CA ARG A 95 9.73 21.89 -24.74
C ARG A 95 9.94 21.64 -26.22
N LYS A 96 10.98 22.23 -26.82
CA LYS A 96 11.36 21.98 -28.22
C LYS A 96 11.75 20.52 -28.41
N LYS A 97 12.59 19.96 -27.52
CA LYS A 97 12.95 18.54 -27.56
C LYS A 97 11.74 17.64 -27.33
N ALA A 98 10.81 18.00 -26.45
CA ALA A 98 9.59 17.22 -26.22
C ALA A 98 8.71 17.10 -27.47
N LYS A 99 8.63 18.14 -28.29
CA LYS A 99 7.89 18.13 -29.57
C LYS A 99 8.51 17.16 -30.59
N SER A 100 9.85 17.04 -30.62
CA SER A 100 10.55 16.18 -31.57
C SER A 100 10.78 14.75 -31.09
N SER A 101 10.65 14.46 -29.78
CA SER A 101 11.01 13.14 -29.22
C SER A 101 9.91 12.08 -29.32
N GLY A 102 8.70 12.46 -29.79
CA GLY A 102 7.55 11.57 -29.81
C GLY A 102 6.92 11.33 -28.42
N ASN A 103 5.85 10.52 -28.40
CA ASN A 103 5.04 10.26 -27.20
C ASN A 103 5.19 8.81 -26.73
N SER A 104 6.41 8.36 -26.44
CA SER A 104 6.66 7.01 -25.89
C SER A 104 7.18 7.07 -24.47
N ALA A 105 6.99 6.00 -23.67
CA ALA A 105 7.53 5.90 -22.33
C ALA A 105 9.03 6.16 -22.27
N PHE A 106 9.77 5.68 -23.26
CA PHE A 106 11.22 5.90 -23.36
C PHE A 106 11.54 7.37 -23.65
N ALA A 107 10.82 8.02 -24.57
CA ALA A 107 10.98 9.44 -24.87
C ALA A 107 10.73 10.30 -23.62
N HIS A 108 9.65 10.04 -22.89
CA HIS A 108 9.35 10.77 -21.66
C HIS A 108 10.39 10.51 -20.55
N LEU A 109 10.93 9.32 -20.41
CA LEU A 109 12.02 9.04 -19.48
C LEU A 109 13.29 9.86 -19.82
N ASN A 110 13.64 9.98 -21.10
CA ASN A 110 14.78 10.79 -21.52
C ASN A 110 14.54 12.29 -21.29
N LEU A 111 13.32 12.76 -21.53
CA LEU A 111 12.96 14.15 -21.20
C LEU A 111 12.99 14.42 -19.69
N ALA A 112 12.60 13.45 -18.85
CA ALA A 112 12.73 13.56 -17.41
C ALA A 112 14.19 13.67 -16.96
N LYS A 113 15.09 12.87 -17.55
CA LYS A 113 16.53 12.98 -17.28
C LYS A 113 17.09 14.33 -17.64
N LEU A 114 16.76 14.83 -18.84
CA LEU A 114 17.17 16.16 -19.29
C LEU A 114 16.59 17.29 -18.41
N ALA A 115 15.33 17.15 -17.99
CA ALA A 115 14.71 18.11 -17.06
C ALA A 115 15.45 18.13 -15.70
N ARG A 116 15.92 16.95 -15.23
CA ARG A 116 16.75 16.87 -14.02
C ARG A 116 18.08 17.58 -14.20
N GLU A 117 18.76 17.35 -15.32
CA GLU A 117 20.02 18.04 -15.67
C GLU A 117 19.84 19.56 -15.73
N TYR A 118 18.70 20.01 -16.22
CA TYR A 118 18.34 21.44 -16.28
C TYR A 118 17.80 22.00 -14.95
N GLY A 119 17.76 21.19 -13.87
CA GLY A 119 17.20 21.62 -12.57
C GLY A 119 15.69 21.90 -12.60
N LEU A 120 14.99 21.50 -13.67
CA LEU A 120 13.55 21.71 -13.86
C LEU A 120 12.74 20.61 -13.17
N THR A 121 12.77 20.60 -11.84
CA THR A 121 12.22 19.50 -11.01
C THR A 121 10.74 19.20 -11.31
N ASN A 122 9.91 20.23 -11.51
CA ASN A 122 8.49 20.02 -11.80
C ASN A 122 8.26 19.33 -13.16
N GLU A 123 9.03 19.71 -14.17
CA GLU A 123 8.97 19.08 -15.50
C GLU A 123 9.50 17.64 -15.46
N MET A 124 10.55 17.39 -14.68
CA MET A 124 11.05 16.06 -14.43
C MET A 124 9.92 15.14 -13.90
N TRP A 125 9.23 15.55 -12.83
CA TRP A 125 8.13 14.76 -12.28
C TRP A 125 6.99 14.59 -13.26
N ARG A 126 6.62 15.63 -14.00
CA ARG A 126 5.59 15.56 -15.04
C ARG A 126 5.91 14.53 -16.13
N HIS A 127 7.15 14.49 -16.59
CA HIS A 127 7.57 13.50 -17.60
C HIS A 127 7.68 12.10 -17.01
N LEU A 128 8.06 11.94 -15.75
CA LEU A 128 8.04 10.64 -15.05
C LEU A 128 6.62 10.11 -14.87
N ASP A 129 5.66 10.95 -14.50
CA ASP A 129 4.25 10.56 -14.40
C ASP A 129 3.72 10.03 -15.75
N LYS A 130 4.05 10.71 -16.86
CA LYS A 130 3.72 10.23 -18.21
C LYS A 130 4.41 8.91 -18.56
N THR A 131 5.68 8.75 -18.18
CA THR A 131 6.41 7.48 -18.37
C THR A 131 5.69 6.33 -17.67
N ILE A 132 5.28 6.51 -16.41
CA ILE A 132 4.58 5.48 -15.63
C ILE A 132 3.22 5.16 -16.25
N ALA A 133 2.45 6.17 -16.64
CA ALA A 133 1.14 5.98 -17.28
C ALA A 133 1.26 5.13 -18.56
N GLN A 134 2.18 5.46 -19.43
CA GLN A 134 2.38 4.71 -20.68
C GLN A 134 2.93 3.29 -20.46
N LEU A 135 3.76 3.08 -19.45
CA LEU A 135 4.18 1.72 -19.06
C LEU A 135 3.03 0.90 -18.51
N ALA A 136 2.10 1.53 -17.78
CA ALA A 136 0.90 0.87 -17.27
C ALA A 136 -0.03 0.46 -18.44
N ASP A 137 -0.27 1.34 -19.39
CA ASP A 137 -1.07 1.06 -20.58
C ASP A 137 -0.45 -0.06 -21.45
N ALA A 138 0.85 0.02 -21.70
CA ALA A 138 1.58 -0.99 -22.45
C ALA A 138 1.58 -2.37 -21.74
N SER A 139 1.61 -2.41 -20.41
CA SER A 139 1.54 -3.65 -19.64
C SER A 139 0.16 -4.30 -19.71
N GLN A 140 -0.89 -3.52 -19.92
CA GLN A 140 -2.24 -4.04 -20.14
C GLN A 140 -2.42 -4.61 -21.55
N ALA A 141 -1.81 -3.96 -22.55
CA ALA A 141 -1.92 -4.35 -23.95
C ALA A 141 -1.03 -5.53 -24.33
N SER A 142 0.11 -5.71 -23.68
CA SER A 142 1.06 -6.77 -24.01
C SER A 142 1.37 -7.63 -22.78
N LYS A 143 1.26 -8.96 -22.94
CA LYS A 143 1.67 -9.95 -21.92
C LYS A 143 3.21 -10.06 -21.75
N LYS A 144 4.01 -9.17 -22.36
CA LYS A 144 5.47 -9.24 -22.29
C LYS A 144 5.99 -8.66 -20.98
N PRO A 145 6.61 -9.49 -20.12
CA PRO A 145 7.00 -9.09 -18.76
C PRO A 145 8.26 -8.21 -18.68
N ASN A 146 9.08 -8.20 -19.72
CA ASN A 146 10.39 -7.52 -19.73
C ASN A 146 10.36 -6.26 -20.60
N ASN A 147 9.95 -5.14 -20.01
CA ASN A 147 10.10 -3.85 -20.67
C ASN A 147 11.42 -3.19 -20.23
N PRO A 148 12.40 -2.99 -21.13
CA PRO A 148 13.68 -2.38 -20.77
C PRO A 148 13.54 -0.95 -20.25
N THR A 149 12.49 -0.23 -20.67
CA THR A 149 12.21 1.12 -20.16
C THR A 149 11.79 1.08 -18.69
N ALA A 150 11.06 0.04 -18.25
CA ALA A 150 10.66 -0.10 -16.85
C ALA A 150 11.90 -0.27 -15.93
N LYS A 151 12.88 -1.07 -16.33
CA LYS A 151 14.13 -1.21 -15.59
C LYS A 151 14.90 0.11 -15.53
N ARG A 152 15.05 0.81 -16.67
CA ARG A 152 15.71 2.13 -16.72
C ARG A 152 15.00 3.17 -15.87
N LEU A 153 13.66 3.16 -15.83
CA LEU A 153 12.87 4.01 -14.95
C LEU A 153 13.16 3.71 -13.49
N GLN A 154 13.16 2.44 -13.10
CA GLN A 154 13.47 2.01 -11.73
C GLN A 154 14.87 2.46 -11.29
N ASP A 155 15.86 2.29 -12.14
CA ASP A 155 17.22 2.73 -11.88
C ASP A 155 17.31 4.26 -11.75
N PHE A 156 16.55 4.99 -12.57
CA PHE A 156 16.48 6.44 -12.47
C PHE A 156 15.78 6.91 -11.19
N LEU A 157 14.65 6.32 -10.83
CA LEU A 157 13.91 6.63 -9.60
C LEU A 157 14.77 6.43 -8.34
N SER A 158 15.65 5.43 -8.33
CA SER A 158 16.55 5.19 -7.20
C SER A 158 17.60 6.27 -6.98
N GLN A 159 17.89 7.06 -8.01
CA GLN A 159 18.84 8.16 -7.96
C GLN A 159 18.21 9.49 -7.51
N LEU A 160 16.88 9.53 -7.33
CA LEU A 160 16.14 10.74 -6.98
C LEU A 160 16.09 11.00 -5.46
N GLY A 161 16.99 10.41 -4.69
CA GLY A 161 17.09 10.67 -3.25
C GLY A 161 17.20 12.17 -2.91
N PRO A 162 18.08 12.94 -3.58
CA PRO A 162 18.23 14.39 -3.33
C PRO A 162 16.97 15.20 -3.62
N GLU A 163 16.14 14.78 -4.57
CA GLU A 163 14.91 15.46 -4.96
C GLU A 163 13.71 15.09 -4.07
N VAL A 164 13.81 13.97 -3.37
CA VAL A 164 12.75 13.44 -2.48
C VAL A 164 13.01 13.79 -1.02
N LEU A 165 14.23 13.56 -0.54
CA LEU A 165 14.60 13.76 0.86
C LEU A 165 15.35 15.09 1.06
N PRO A 166 15.01 15.86 2.11
CA PRO A 166 15.83 17.00 2.52
C PRO A 166 17.28 16.58 2.83
N ARG A 167 18.26 17.37 2.40
CA ARG A 167 19.70 17.06 2.59
C ARG A 167 20.07 16.66 4.01
N LYS A 168 19.51 17.32 5.01
CA LYS A 168 19.75 17.01 6.44
C LYS A 168 19.39 15.57 6.82
N LEU A 169 18.56 14.91 6.02
CA LEU A 169 18.12 13.53 6.30
C LEU A 169 18.97 12.47 5.59
N HIS A 170 19.83 12.84 4.64
CA HIS A 170 20.70 11.86 3.97
C HIS A 170 21.67 11.19 4.94
N GLN A 171 22.15 11.93 5.94
CA GLN A 171 23.04 11.43 7.00
C GLN A 171 22.32 11.03 8.28
N ALA A 172 20.98 11.14 8.31
CA ALA A 172 20.20 10.79 9.50
C ALA A 172 20.19 9.27 9.72
N PRO A 173 19.98 8.82 10.98
CA PRO A 173 19.77 7.41 11.28
C PRO A 173 18.68 6.78 10.42
N LEU A 174 18.86 5.51 10.06
CA LEU A 174 17.97 4.75 9.16
C LEU A 174 16.49 4.85 9.55
N THR A 175 16.18 4.73 10.85
CA THR A 175 14.82 4.88 11.39
C THR A 175 14.18 6.21 10.99
N LYS A 176 14.91 7.32 11.18
CA LYS A 176 14.41 8.67 10.83
C LYS A 176 14.21 8.83 9.32
N ARG A 177 15.11 8.25 8.50
CA ARG A 177 14.96 8.27 7.05
C ARG A 177 13.72 7.50 6.61
N ILE A 178 13.53 6.26 7.06
CA ILE A 178 12.35 5.44 6.72
C ILE A 178 11.05 6.11 7.18
N GLN A 179 10.99 6.61 8.41
CA GLN A 179 9.80 7.31 8.91
C GLN A 179 9.47 8.55 8.08
N LYS A 180 10.50 9.32 7.67
CA LYS A 180 10.27 10.48 6.81
C LYS A 180 9.78 10.08 5.42
N LEU A 181 10.38 9.06 4.81
CA LEU A 181 9.92 8.52 3.52
C LEU A 181 8.46 8.09 3.60
N LEU A 182 8.08 7.32 4.61
CA LEU A 182 6.69 6.89 4.81
C LEU A 182 5.71 8.07 5.00
N ARG A 183 6.12 9.12 5.71
CA ARG A 183 5.28 10.33 5.87
C ARG A 183 5.11 11.11 4.57
N LEU A 184 6.07 11.05 3.66
CA LEU A 184 6.00 11.74 2.37
C LEU A 184 5.06 11.03 1.38
N VAL A 185 4.90 9.71 1.45
CA VAL A 185 4.02 8.96 0.54
C VAL A 185 2.57 9.48 0.54
N PRO A 186 1.89 9.66 1.68
CA PRO A 186 0.51 10.15 1.67
C PRO A 186 0.35 11.60 1.22
N ALA A 187 1.40 12.39 1.35
CA ALA A 187 1.39 13.81 0.97
C ALA A 187 1.61 14.04 -0.53
N ASN A 188 2.10 13.01 -1.25
CA ASN A 188 2.40 13.15 -2.67
C ASN A 188 1.18 12.82 -3.53
N THR A 189 0.83 13.73 -4.41
CA THR A 189 -0.18 13.53 -5.46
C THR A 189 0.42 12.95 -6.74
N SER A 190 1.76 13.06 -6.92
CA SER A 190 2.48 12.55 -8.07
C SER A 190 2.80 11.05 -7.90
N VAL A 191 2.39 10.24 -8.88
CA VAL A 191 2.65 8.80 -8.92
C VAL A 191 4.15 8.51 -8.98
N SER A 192 4.91 9.30 -9.72
CA SER A 192 6.35 9.12 -9.84
C SER A 192 7.10 9.46 -8.56
N ARG A 193 6.64 10.45 -7.80
CA ARG A 193 7.23 10.73 -6.47
C ARG A 193 6.97 9.59 -5.50
N ALA A 194 5.76 9.06 -5.47
CA ALA A 194 5.43 7.90 -4.64
C ALA A 194 6.30 6.68 -5.03
N ALA A 195 6.47 6.45 -6.34
CA ALA A 195 7.33 5.38 -6.85
C ALA A 195 8.82 5.59 -6.49
N ALA A 196 9.32 6.83 -6.53
CA ALA A 196 10.69 7.14 -6.12
C ALA A 196 10.90 6.94 -4.61
N ILE A 197 9.94 7.35 -3.79
CA ILE A 197 9.99 7.12 -2.34
C ILE A 197 10.02 5.62 -2.03
N GLU A 198 9.18 4.85 -2.70
CA GLU A 198 9.15 3.39 -2.55
C GLU A 198 10.46 2.76 -2.98
N GLU A 199 11.03 3.18 -4.13
CA GLU A 199 12.31 2.66 -4.62
C GLU A 199 13.46 2.94 -3.64
N LEU A 200 13.48 4.13 -3.02
CA LEU A 200 14.43 4.45 -1.97
C LEU A 200 14.30 3.52 -0.76
N MET A 201 13.06 3.24 -0.31
CA MET A 201 12.83 2.29 0.79
C MET A 201 13.23 0.86 0.42
N VAL A 202 12.99 0.45 -0.83
CA VAL A 202 13.35 -0.89 -1.33
C VAL A 202 14.86 -1.09 -1.35
N ARG A 203 15.62 -0.07 -1.74
CA ARG A 203 17.09 -0.15 -1.85
C ARG A 203 17.83 0.17 -0.56
N GLU A 204 17.17 0.70 0.44
CA GLU A 204 17.80 1.09 1.71
C GLU A 204 18.31 -0.14 2.49
N PRO A 205 19.62 -0.29 2.71
CA PRO A 205 20.17 -1.44 3.44
C PRO A 205 19.62 -1.50 4.88
N GLY A 206 19.30 -2.71 5.36
CA GLY A 206 18.82 -2.90 6.74
C GLY A 206 17.41 -2.41 7.05
N ALA A 207 16.66 -1.91 6.07
CA ALA A 207 15.33 -1.34 6.30
C ALA A 207 14.26 -2.36 6.68
N ASP A 208 14.47 -3.67 6.50
CA ASP A 208 13.45 -4.71 6.68
C ASP A 208 12.79 -4.67 8.05
N GLN A 209 13.58 -4.59 9.11
CA GLN A 209 13.07 -4.57 10.48
C GLN A 209 12.20 -3.34 10.74
N TYR A 210 12.65 -2.18 10.30
CA TYR A 210 11.94 -0.92 10.48
C TYR A 210 10.66 -0.86 9.65
N LEU A 211 10.70 -1.32 8.41
CA LEU A 211 9.50 -1.41 7.56
C LEU A 211 8.46 -2.38 8.15
N ARG A 212 8.87 -3.53 8.72
CA ARG A 212 7.95 -4.45 9.41
C ARG A 212 7.36 -3.81 10.68
N GLN A 213 8.15 -3.05 11.42
CA GLN A 213 7.67 -2.33 12.59
C GLN A 213 6.63 -1.27 12.21
N GLU A 214 6.92 -0.45 11.21
CA GLU A 214 5.99 0.55 10.69
C GLU A 214 4.71 -0.08 10.11
N ALA A 215 4.83 -1.18 9.34
CA ALA A 215 3.69 -1.91 8.83
C ALA A 215 2.77 -2.47 9.93
N ARG A 216 3.29 -2.77 11.12
CA ARG A 216 2.49 -3.26 12.27
C ARG A 216 1.90 -2.16 13.12
N ARG A 217 2.66 -1.10 13.41
CA ARG A 217 2.38 -0.15 14.50
C ARG A 217 1.95 1.24 14.02
N ASN A 218 2.20 1.59 12.76
CA ASN A 218 1.85 2.91 12.26
C ASN A 218 0.32 3.08 12.25
N SER A 219 -0.17 4.17 12.81
CA SER A 219 -1.61 4.47 12.83
C SER A 219 -2.16 4.81 11.44
N ASN A 220 -1.33 5.35 10.55
CA ASN A 220 -1.73 5.74 9.21
C ASN A 220 -1.74 4.54 8.25
N GLN A 221 -2.91 4.17 7.78
CA GLN A 221 -3.11 3.04 6.86
C GLN A 221 -2.31 3.16 5.56
N ARG A 222 -2.20 4.36 4.98
CA ARG A 222 -1.43 4.59 3.74
C ARG A 222 0.06 4.33 3.95
N GLN A 223 0.59 4.72 5.11
CA GLN A 223 1.98 4.46 5.47
C GLN A 223 2.23 2.97 5.69
N ARG A 224 1.29 2.23 6.32
CA ARG A 224 1.37 0.78 6.42
C ARG A 224 1.39 0.10 5.07
N ILE A 225 0.51 0.51 4.15
CA ILE A 225 0.47 -0.03 2.78
C ILE A 225 1.80 0.23 2.04
N ALA A 226 2.35 1.44 2.15
CA ALA A 226 3.63 1.77 1.53
C ALA A 226 4.79 0.93 2.10
N ALA A 227 4.82 0.70 3.41
CA ALA A 227 5.81 -0.17 4.03
C ALA A 227 5.67 -1.63 3.56
N LEU A 228 4.44 -2.14 3.43
CA LEU A 228 4.15 -3.49 2.93
C LEU A 228 4.54 -3.64 1.46
N SER A 229 4.28 -2.63 0.62
CA SER A 229 4.70 -2.61 -0.78
C SER A 229 6.22 -2.69 -0.91
N ALA A 230 6.95 -1.87 -0.14
CA ALA A 230 8.40 -1.91 -0.11
C ALA A 230 8.94 -3.28 0.35
N LEU A 231 8.36 -3.87 1.40
CA LEU A 231 8.75 -5.20 1.90
C LEU A 231 8.53 -6.29 0.86
N GLN A 232 7.39 -6.28 0.15
CA GLN A 232 7.08 -7.27 -0.89
C GLN A 232 8.09 -7.22 -2.04
N ARG A 233 8.55 -6.02 -2.43
CA ARG A 233 9.54 -5.84 -3.49
C ARG A 233 10.96 -6.23 -3.10
N ARG A 234 11.29 -6.27 -1.81
CA ARG A 234 12.62 -6.62 -1.31
C ARG A 234 12.98 -8.12 -1.43
N LYS A 235 12.08 -8.95 -1.95
CA LYS A 235 12.29 -10.38 -2.31
C LYS A 235 12.97 -11.23 -1.21
N ASN A 236 12.71 -10.94 0.04
CA ASN A 236 13.16 -11.73 1.18
C ASN A 236 12.02 -12.64 1.64
N ASN A 237 12.29 -13.94 1.81
CA ASN A 237 11.27 -14.92 2.23
C ASN A 237 10.59 -14.52 3.55
N GLY A 238 11.34 -13.97 4.50
CA GLY A 238 10.76 -13.47 5.76
C GLY A 238 9.84 -12.26 5.56
N ASN A 239 10.15 -11.37 4.61
CA ASN A 239 9.29 -10.26 4.25
C ASN A 239 8.03 -10.76 3.54
N HIS A 240 8.17 -11.68 2.60
CA HIS A 240 7.05 -12.25 1.86
C HIS A 240 6.03 -12.90 2.80
N ARG A 241 6.48 -13.79 3.71
CA ARG A 241 5.61 -14.38 4.75
C ARG A 241 4.97 -13.35 5.68
N PHE A 242 5.70 -12.30 6.03
CA PHE A 242 5.15 -11.21 6.83
C PHE A 242 4.01 -10.49 6.08
N VAL A 243 4.20 -10.19 4.80
CA VAL A 243 3.19 -9.54 3.96
C VAL A 243 1.97 -10.46 3.80
N LEU A 244 2.16 -11.77 3.55
CA LEU A 244 1.07 -12.75 3.49
C LEU A 244 0.23 -12.78 4.78
N ARG A 245 0.87 -12.79 5.93
CA ARG A 245 0.15 -12.75 7.22
C ARG A 245 -0.67 -11.47 7.39
N THR A 246 -0.19 -10.36 6.88
CA THR A 246 -0.87 -9.07 6.98
C THR A 246 -2.18 -9.05 6.18
N THR A 247 -2.33 -9.85 5.11
CA THR A 247 -3.59 -9.99 4.36
C THR A 247 -4.76 -10.44 5.24
N VAL A 248 -4.46 -11.10 6.36
CA VAL A 248 -5.45 -11.64 7.31
C VAL A 248 -5.45 -10.86 8.63
N LEU A 249 -4.27 -10.53 9.15
CA LEU A 249 -4.11 -10.08 10.53
C LEU A 249 -4.26 -8.56 10.71
N ASP A 250 -4.08 -7.73 9.66
CA ASP A 250 -4.22 -6.29 9.83
C ASP A 250 -5.66 -5.93 10.28
N PRO A 251 -5.82 -5.03 11.26
CA PRO A 251 -7.14 -4.61 11.72
C PRO A 251 -7.94 -3.89 10.62
N SER A 252 -7.27 -3.13 9.76
CA SER A 252 -7.90 -2.37 8.68
C SER A 252 -8.21 -3.25 7.46
N GLN A 253 -9.46 -3.26 7.02
CA GLN A 253 -9.87 -3.91 5.79
C GLN A 253 -9.14 -3.34 4.58
N GLN A 254 -8.96 -2.03 4.52
CA GLN A 254 -8.27 -1.36 3.41
C GLN A 254 -6.82 -1.83 3.26
N VAL A 255 -6.11 -2.00 4.39
CA VAL A 255 -4.74 -2.52 4.38
C VAL A 255 -4.72 -3.99 3.93
N ARG A 256 -5.65 -4.83 4.43
CA ARG A 256 -5.74 -6.22 3.99
C ARG A 256 -5.99 -6.35 2.49
N GLU A 257 -6.92 -5.56 1.94
CA GLU A 257 -7.24 -5.58 0.50
C GLU A 257 -6.07 -5.10 -0.36
N ALA A 258 -5.43 -4.01 0.03
CA ALA A 258 -4.23 -3.53 -0.65
C ALA A 258 -3.13 -4.60 -0.64
N THR A 259 -2.92 -5.26 0.51
CA THR A 259 -1.91 -6.31 0.66
C THR A 259 -2.24 -7.55 -0.19
N ILE A 260 -3.51 -7.95 -0.27
CA ILE A 260 -3.96 -9.02 -1.18
C ILE A 260 -3.58 -8.69 -2.63
N ASN A 261 -3.82 -7.45 -3.06
CA ASN A 261 -3.49 -7.01 -4.41
C ASN A 261 -1.97 -7.00 -4.68
N LEU A 262 -1.16 -6.66 -3.68
CA LEU A 262 0.31 -6.74 -3.77
C LEU A 262 0.80 -8.18 -3.95
N CYS A 263 0.14 -9.15 -3.29
CA CYS A 263 0.55 -10.55 -3.33
C CYS A 263 0.11 -11.28 -4.59
N LYS A 264 -1.06 -10.96 -5.16
CA LYS A 264 -1.73 -11.72 -6.25
C LYS A 264 -0.81 -12.19 -7.37
N GLN A 265 0.19 -11.39 -7.73
CA GLN A 265 1.06 -11.65 -8.88
C GLN A 265 2.29 -12.50 -8.53
N THR A 266 2.59 -12.66 -7.25
CA THR A 266 3.81 -13.30 -6.78
C THR A 266 3.56 -14.59 -6.02
N LEU A 267 2.28 -14.93 -5.79
CA LEU A 267 1.88 -16.11 -5.03
C LEU A 267 2.26 -17.41 -5.72
N GLN A 268 2.80 -18.31 -4.91
CA GLN A 268 3.11 -19.68 -5.27
C GLN A 268 2.14 -20.64 -4.56
N ALA A 269 2.17 -21.89 -4.97
CA ALA A 269 1.37 -22.97 -4.36
C ALA A 269 1.57 -23.07 -2.84
N ASP A 270 2.84 -23.00 -2.40
CA ASP A 270 3.21 -23.07 -0.99
C ASP A 270 2.68 -21.89 -0.17
N ASP A 271 2.53 -20.73 -0.79
CA ASP A 271 1.94 -19.56 -0.13
C ASP A 271 0.46 -19.76 0.16
N ILE A 272 -0.26 -20.41 -0.77
CA ILE A 272 -1.67 -20.73 -0.58
C ILE A 272 -1.85 -21.75 0.54
N GLN A 273 -0.99 -22.77 0.57
CA GLN A 273 -0.96 -23.75 1.66
C GLN A 273 -0.67 -23.08 3.01
N TYR A 274 0.33 -22.19 3.05
CA TYR A 274 0.66 -21.42 4.24
C TYR A 274 -0.50 -20.55 4.72
N MET A 275 -1.17 -19.86 3.82
CA MET A 275 -2.35 -19.04 4.16
C MET A 275 -3.51 -19.88 4.66
N ALA A 276 -3.73 -21.06 4.04
CA ALA A 276 -4.83 -21.97 4.41
C ALA A 276 -4.73 -22.49 5.85
N SER A 277 -3.54 -22.47 6.49
CA SER A 277 -3.42 -22.79 7.92
C SER A 277 -4.29 -21.88 8.80
N GLY A 278 -4.58 -20.67 8.36
CA GLY A 278 -5.50 -19.75 9.03
C GLY A 278 -6.97 -20.21 9.06
N LEU A 279 -7.38 -21.15 8.19
CA LEU A 279 -8.74 -21.72 8.20
C LEU A 279 -9.01 -22.57 9.45
N ALA A 280 -7.97 -23.15 10.06
CA ALA A 280 -8.06 -23.93 11.29
C ALA A 280 -7.68 -23.14 12.56
N HIS A 281 -7.50 -21.82 12.45
CA HIS A 281 -7.08 -20.97 13.56
C HIS A 281 -8.17 -20.92 14.66
N SER A 282 -7.78 -20.81 15.94
CA SER A 282 -8.71 -20.74 17.07
C SER A 282 -9.62 -19.51 17.02
N ASN A 283 -9.08 -18.36 16.54
CA ASN A 283 -9.85 -17.13 16.44
C ASN A 283 -10.75 -17.11 15.19
N PRO A 284 -12.09 -17.01 15.35
CA PRO A 284 -13.06 -16.95 14.26
C PRO A 284 -12.80 -15.86 13.23
N LYS A 285 -12.38 -14.67 13.68
CA LYS A 285 -12.07 -13.56 12.77
C LYS A 285 -10.91 -13.90 11.82
N VAL A 286 -9.92 -14.67 12.30
CA VAL A 286 -8.81 -15.13 11.44
C VAL A 286 -9.32 -16.09 10.39
N ARG A 287 -10.17 -17.07 10.77
CA ARG A 287 -10.77 -18.02 9.81
C ARG A 287 -11.55 -17.30 8.71
N ILE A 288 -12.44 -16.38 9.09
CA ILE A 288 -13.26 -15.59 8.15
C ILE A 288 -12.35 -14.81 7.19
N ARG A 289 -11.40 -14.04 7.73
CA ARG A 289 -10.49 -13.23 6.92
C ARG A 289 -9.58 -14.06 6.02
N THR A 290 -9.18 -15.24 6.48
CA THR A 290 -8.42 -16.18 5.65
C THR A 290 -9.22 -16.66 4.44
N ALA A 291 -10.47 -17.06 4.64
CA ALA A 291 -11.35 -17.45 3.55
C ALA A 291 -11.61 -16.31 2.56
N GLU A 292 -11.88 -15.10 3.08
CA GLU A 292 -12.05 -13.90 2.25
C GLU A 292 -10.78 -13.60 1.43
N ALA A 293 -9.60 -13.69 2.05
CA ALA A 293 -8.32 -13.45 1.39
C ALA A 293 -8.08 -14.49 0.28
N LEU A 294 -8.25 -15.77 0.58
CA LEU A 294 -8.10 -16.86 -0.40
C LEU A 294 -9.09 -16.71 -1.57
N GLY A 295 -10.35 -16.36 -1.27
CA GLY A 295 -11.35 -16.09 -2.29
C GLY A 295 -10.94 -14.91 -3.18
N LYS A 296 -10.53 -13.77 -2.60
CA LYS A 296 -10.11 -12.57 -3.33
C LYS A 296 -8.83 -12.77 -4.14
N ILE A 297 -7.91 -13.60 -3.67
CA ILE A 297 -6.68 -13.98 -4.39
C ILE A 297 -7.02 -14.68 -5.69
N GLY A 298 -7.99 -15.59 -5.67
CA GLY A 298 -8.47 -16.25 -6.87
C GLY A 298 -7.64 -17.46 -7.31
N HIS A 299 -6.76 -17.99 -6.45
CA HIS A 299 -5.90 -19.12 -6.80
C HIS A 299 -6.64 -20.46 -6.66
N GLN A 300 -6.60 -21.30 -7.70
CA GLN A 300 -7.40 -22.53 -7.75
C GLN A 300 -7.06 -23.55 -6.65
N GLN A 301 -5.81 -23.60 -6.20
CA GLN A 301 -5.40 -24.49 -5.10
C GLN A 301 -6.08 -24.16 -3.76
N ALA A 302 -6.70 -22.98 -3.61
CA ALA A 302 -7.48 -22.66 -2.43
C ALA A 302 -8.81 -23.44 -2.36
N ILE A 303 -9.34 -23.93 -3.50
CA ILE A 303 -10.64 -24.61 -3.58
C ILE A 303 -10.67 -25.87 -2.70
N PRO A 304 -9.79 -26.86 -2.89
CA PRO A 304 -9.81 -28.06 -2.06
C PRO A 304 -9.52 -27.78 -0.58
N LEU A 305 -8.72 -26.77 -0.28
CA LEU A 305 -8.39 -26.41 1.09
C LEU A 305 -9.59 -25.79 1.83
N LEU A 306 -10.36 -24.93 1.16
CA LEU A 306 -11.60 -24.35 1.70
C LEU A 306 -12.69 -25.43 1.87
N ALA A 307 -12.84 -26.31 0.89
CA ALA A 307 -13.82 -27.40 0.97
C ALA A 307 -13.53 -28.36 2.12
N LYS A 308 -12.27 -28.75 2.29
CA LYS A 308 -11.84 -29.61 3.41
C LYS A 308 -12.01 -28.94 4.78
N ALA A 309 -11.85 -27.62 4.85
CA ALA A 309 -12.02 -26.87 6.09
C ALA A 309 -13.49 -26.67 6.51
N GLY A 310 -14.45 -26.82 5.58
CA GLY A 310 -15.88 -26.65 5.84
C GLY A 310 -16.42 -27.61 6.91
N PRO A 311 -16.29 -28.93 6.76
CA PRO A 311 -16.72 -29.90 7.77
C PRO A 311 -16.06 -29.70 9.14
N TYR A 312 -14.78 -29.35 9.15
CA TYR A 312 -14.06 -29.04 10.40
C TYR A 312 -14.65 -27.80 11.09
N ALA A 313 -14.99 -26.77 10.37
CA ALA A 313 -15.66 -25.59 10.93
C ALA A 313 -17.07 -25.94 11.43
N ALA A 314 -17.80 -26.80 10.72
CA ALA A 314 -19.13 -27.26 11.10
C ALA A 314 -19.12 -28.17 12.35
N SER A 315 -18.05 -28.93 12.60
CA SER A 315 -17.94 -29.81 13.78
C SER A 315 -17.96 -28.99 15.10
N GLY A 316 -17.64 -27.71 15.05
CA GLY A 316 -17.85 -26.78 16.14
C GLY A 316 -19.32 -26.56 16.50
N LEU A 317 -20.24 -26.73 15.53
CA LEU A 317 -21.70 -26.70 15.79
C LEU A 317 -22.16 -27.95 16.54
N ALA A 318 -21.70 -29.10 16.11
CA ALA A 318 -22.08 -30.37 16.74
C ALA A 318 -21.57 -30.51 18.19
N LYS A 319 -20.39 -29.94 18.47
CA LYS A 319 -19.87 -29.86 19.86
C LYS A 319 -20.65 -28.87 20.70
N SER A 320 -21.27 -27.85 20.10
CA SER A 320 -22.11 -26.88 20.76
C SER A 320 -23.45 -27.45 21.21
N ASP A 321 -23.97 -28.48 20.52
CA ASP A 321 -25.23 -29.12 20.93
C ASP A 321 -25.11 -29.98 22.21
N ASN A 322 -23.86 -30.42 22.55
CA ASN A 322 -23.62 -31.16 23.79
C ASN A 322 -22.97 -30.36 24.91
N SER A 323 -22.43 -29.22 24.63
CA SER A 323 -22.00 -28.25 25.64
C SER A 323 -23.15 -27.24 25.82
N GLN A 324 -23.78 -27.25 26.98
CA GLN A 324 -24.80 -26.29 27.38
C GLN A 324 -24.51 -24.92 26.76
N THR A 325 -25.23 -24.61 25.69
CA THR A 325 -25.17 -23.30 25.05
C THR A 325 -25.79 -22.33 26.02
N ARG A 326 -24.98 -21.68 26.84
CA ARG A 326 -25.44 -20.68 27.80
C ARG A 326 -25.60 -19.37 27.07
N ALA A 327 -26.81 -18.97 26.78
CA ALA A 327 -27.09 -17.59 26.45
C ALA A 327 -27.59 -16.90 27.70
N HIS A 328 -26.82 -15.95 28.18
CA HIS A 328 -27.30 -15.00 29.17
C HIS A 328 -28.09 -13.91 28.43
N VAL A 329 -29.40 -14.12 28.30
CA VAL A 329 -30.30 -13.01 27.99
C VAL A 329 -30.75 -12.49 29.32
N ALA A 330 -30.11 -11.48 29.84
CA ALA A 330 -30.58 -10.74 30.98
C ALA A 330 -31.79 -9.91 30.52
N PHE A 331 -33.00 -10.39 30.80
CA PHE A 331 -34.14 -9.51 30.83
C PHE A 331 -34.02 -8.70 32.12
N ILE A 332 -33.39 -7.56 32.03
CA ILE A 332 -33.41 -6.57 33.09
C ILE A 332 -34.83 -6.07 33.17
N ASN A 333 -35.57 -6.49 34.19
CA ASN A 333 -36.84 -5.89 34.48
C ASN A 333 -36.58 -4.42 34.84
N GLN A 334 -36.99 -3.51 33.99
CA GLN A 334 -36.72 -2.08 34.15
C GLN A 334 -37.15 -1.53 35.53
N GLN A 335 -38.12 -2.16 36.18
CA GLN A 335 -38.54 -1.76 37.53
C GLN A 335 -37.52 -2.11 38.62
N ALA A 336 -36.85 -3.23 38.53
CA ALA A 336 -35.75 -3.57 39.45
C ALA A 336 -34.50 -2.67 39.20
N TYR A 337 -34.28 -2.34 37.97
CA TYR A 337 -33.19 -1.44 37.55
C TYR A 337 -33.38 -0.01 38.05
N ILE A 338 -34.62 0.50 38.06
CA ILE A 338 -34.97 1.85 38.55
C ILE A 338 -34.93 1.94 40.07
N ARG A 339 -35.14 0.85 40.82
CA ARG A 339 -35.11 0.86 42.30
C ARG A 339 -33.69 0.82 42.87
N ASP A 340 -32.75 0.20 42.20
CA ASP A 340 -31.36 0.11 42.64
C ASP A 340 -30.50 1.28 42.18
N PHE A 341 -31.05 2.15 41.38
CA PHE A 341 -30.43 3.42 41.06
C PHE A 341 -30.67 4.43 42.16
N ASP A 342 -29.90 4.35 43.16
CA ASP A 342 -29.44 5.57 43.82
C ASP A 342 -28.27 6.05 42.99
N VAL A 343 -28.60 6.71 42.21
CA VAL A 343 -28.48 7.11 40.91
C VAL A 343 -27.06 7.54 40.46
N GLU A 344 -26.30 8.16 41.25
CA GLU A 344 -24.99 8.71 40.79
C GLU A 344 -23.80 7.83 41.13
N VAL A 345 -23.87 7.11 42.21
CA VAL A 345 -22.80 6.21 42.64
C VAL A 345 -22.87 4.87 41.89
N ALA A 346 -24.06 4.49 41.46
CA ALA A 346 -24.32 3.28 40.73
C ALA A 346 -23.69 3.31 39.33
N SER A 347 -23.56 4.46 38.70
CA SER A 347 -23.20 4.52 37.30
C SER A 347 -21.78 4.03 36.98
N ALA A 348 -20.79 4.42 37.72
CA ALA A 348 -19.41 4.00 37.43
C ALA A 348 -19.05 2.65 38.04
N ALA A 349 -19.49 2.37 39.26
CA ALA A 349 -19.21 1.10 39.94
C ALA A 349 -20.11 -0.05 39.44
N PHE A 350 -21.34 0.26 39.03
CA PHE A 350 -22.31 -0.72 38.55
C PHE A 350 -21.99 -1.19 37.14
N VAL A 351 -21.42 -0.34 36.31
CA VAL A 351 -20.93 -0.72 34.95
C VAL A 351 -19.67 -1.55 35.03
N ALA A 352 -18.85 -1.40 36.07
CA ALA A 352 -17.62 -2.16 36.26
C ALA A 352 -17.83 -3.54 36.90
N ASP A 353 -18.87 -3.66 37.75
CA ASP A 353 -19.22 -4.90 38.43
C ASP A 353 -20.75 -4.96 38.51
N PRO A 354 -21.43 -5.44 37.45
CA PRO A 354 -22.86 -5.62 37.45
C PRO A 354 -23.13 -6.59 38.60
N LYS A 355 -23.58 -6.04 39.72
CA LYS A 355 -23.90 -6.84 40.90
C LYS A 355 -24.97 -7.85 40.50
N VAL A 356 -24.49 -9.05 40.36
CA VAL A 356 -25.29 -10.24 40.05
C VAL A 356 -26.48 -10.35 40.97
N ASP A 357 -26.40 -9.77 42.16
CA ASP A 357 -27.50 -9.69 43.13
C ASP A 357 -28.73 -8.96 42.64
N ALA A 358 -28.59 -8.00 41.73
CA ALA A 358 -29.75 -7.33 41.10
C ALA A 358 -30.43 -8.21 40.05
N LEU A 359 -29.77 -9.25 39.57
CA LEU A 359 -30.29 -10.20 38.55
C LEU A 359 -30.90 -11.45 39.18
N ILE A 360 -30.78 -11.66 40.50
CA ILE A 360 -31.26 -12.85 41.20
C ILE A 360 -32.80 -12.95 41.23
N SER A 361 -33.52 -11.84 41.06
CA SER A 361 -34.98 -11.82 41.05
C SER A 361 -35.59 -11.88 39.63
N GLY A 362 -34.80 -11.92 38.59
CA GLY A 362 -35.23 -12.04 37.20
C GLY A 362 -34.98 -13.43 36.66
N SER A 363 -35.84 -13.92 35.79
CA SER A 363 -35.54 -15.13 34.99
C SER A 363 -34.38 -14.85 34.09
N VAL A 364 -33.20 -15.39 34.43
CA VAL A 364 -32.03 -15.32 33.60
C VAL A 364 -32.15 -16.43 32.57
N LEU A 365 -32.45 -16.09 31.34
CA LEU A 365 -32.27 -17.00 30.22
C LEU A 365 -30.84 -16.87 29.73
N ASP A 366 -30.02 -17.83 30.11
CA ASP A 366 -28.63 -17.87 29.71
C ASP A 366 -28.51 -18.57 28.35
N VAL A 367 -28.51 -17.82 27.28
CA VAL A 367 -28.38 -18.34 25.91
C VAL A 367 -27.04 -17.88 25.33
N THR A 368 -26.04 -18.76 25.22
CA THR A 368 -24.81 -18.45 24.50
C THR A 368 -25.03 -18.62 23.00
N VAL A 369 -25.70 -17.66 22.38
CA VAL A 369 -25.92 -17.65 20.91
C VAL A 369 -24.62 -17.40 20.12
N THR A 370 -23.56 -16.96 20.79
CA THR A 370 -22.27 -16.59 20.18
C THR A 370 -21.66 -17.73 19.36
N GLY A 371 -21.61 -18.94 19.83
CA GLY A 371 -20.97 -20.06 19.12
C GLY A 371 -21.65 -20.41 17.79
N VAL A 372 -22.98 -20.47 17.76
CA VAL A 372 -23.74 -20.81 16.54
C VAL A 372 -23.66 -19.71 15.49
N TYR A 373 -23.73 -18.46 15.91
CA TYR A 373 -23.61 -17.32 15.01
C TYR A 373 -22.23 -17.24 14.38
N GLU A 374 -21.18 -17.43 15.17
CA GLU A 374 -19.78 -17.42 14.67
C GLU A 374 -19.52 -18.53 13.66
N VAL A 375 -19.97 -19.75 13.92
CA VAL A 375 -19.79 -20.87 12.98
C VAL A 375 -20.57 -20.64 11.70
N ARG A 376 -21.80 -20.15 11.75
CA ARG A 376 -22.57 -19.79 10.54
C ARG A 376 -21.86 -18.72 9.72
N THR A 377 -21.26 -17.73 10.38
CA THR A 377 -20.51 -16.65 9.72
C THR A 377 -19.24 -17.20 9.04
N ILE A 378 -18.52 -18.12 9.71
CA ILE A 378 -17.34 -18.80 9.15
C ILE A 378 -17.75 -19.60 7.90
N LEU A 379 -18.75 -20.46 8.00
CA LEU A 379 -19.24 -21.27 6.88
C LEU A 379 -19.73 -20.43 5.71
N THR A 380 -20.45 -19.34 6.01
CA THR A 380 -20.88 -18.38 4.98
C THR A 380 -19.68 -17.78 4.25
N SER A 381 -18.60 -17.46 4.96
CA SER A 381 -17.39 -16.88 4.37
C SER A 381 -16.65 -17.93 3.49
N TYR A 382 -16.59 -19.18 3.93
CA TYR A 382 -16.00 -20.27 3.14
C TYR A 382 -16.82 -20.54 1.86
N ARG A 383 -18.15 -20.62 1.99
CA ARG A 383 -19.07 -20.79 0.86
C ARG A 383 -18.93 -19.64 -0.15
N LYS A 384 -18.89 -18.38 0.32
CA LYS A 384 -18.67 -17.21 -0.54
C LYS A 384 -17.32 -17.28 -1.27
N ALA A 385 -16.26 -17.70 -0.60
CA ALA A 385 -14.95 -17.88 -1.20
C ALA A 385 -14.96 -18.96 -2.28
N LEU A 386 -15.56 -20.13 -2.00
CA LEU A 386 -15.73 -21.22 -2.96
C LEU A 386 -16.55 -20.79 -4.17
N LYS A 387 -17.68 -20.11 -3.95
CA LYS A 387 -18.51 -19.54 -5.03
C LYS A 387 -17.75 -18.56 -5.89
N HIS A 388 -16.93 -17.70 -5.28
CA HIS A 388 -16.11 -16.75 -6.02
C HIS A 388 -15.05 -17.44 -6.89
N LEU A 389 -14.38 -18.47 -6.36
CA LEU A 389 -13.33 -19.22 -7.04
C LEU A 389 -13.84 -20.10 -8.18
N THR A 390 -14.99 -20.78 -7.97
CA THR A 390 -15.52 -21.77 -8.91
C THR A 390 -16.62 -21.21 -9.83
N LYS A 391 -17.16 -20.02 -9.50
CA LYS A 391 -18.36 -19.42 -10.10
C LYS A 391 -19.64 -20.25 -9.92
N ARG A 392 -19.59 -21.27 -9.05
CA ARG A 392 -20.70 -22.15 -8.70
C ARG A 392 -20.89 -22.16 -7.19
N ASP A 393 -22.12 -22.34 -6.75
CA ASP A 393 -22.44 -22.40 -5.32
C ASP A 393 -22.33 -23.84 -4.82
N PRO A 394 -21.49 -24.15 -3.81
CA PRO A 394 -21.37 -25.50 -3.27
C PRO A 394 -22.57 -25.95 -2.43
N GLY A 395 -23.53 -25.06 -2.17
CA GLY A 395 -24.65 -25.34 -1.28
C GLY A 395 -24.37 -25.02 0.19
N PRO A 396 -25.41 -25.10 1.03
CA PRO A 396 -25.31 -24.73 2.45
C PRO A 396 -24.65 -25.80 3.32
N ASP A 397 -24.67 -27.06 2.91
CA ASP A 397 -24.12 -28.17 3.67
C ASP A 397 -22.61 -28.34 3.41
N PRO A 398 -21.76 -28.08 4.42
CA PRO A 398 -20.32 -28.22 4.27
C PRO A 398 -19.83 -29.68 4.16
N SER A 399 -20.62 -30.66 4.55
CA SER A 399 -20.24 -32.09 4.53
C SER A 399 -20.00 -32.60 3.10
N VAL A 400 -20.77 -32.09 2.14
CA VAL A 400 -20.68 -32.47 0.72
C VAL A 400 -19.70 -31.65 -0.10
N TRP A 401 -19.07 -30.63 0.45
CA TRP A 401 -18.20 -29.72 -0.33
C TRP A 401 -16.98 -30.40 -0.92
N SER A 402 -16.41 -31.40 -0.24
CA SER A 402 -15.26 -32.13 -0.75
C SER A 402 -15.63 -32.99 -1.97
N GLU A 403 -16.78 -33.67 -1.93
CA GLU A 403 -17.32 -34.42 -3.06
C GLU A 403 -17.71 -33.50 -4.22
N TRP A 404 -18.36 -32.40 -3.90
CA TRP A 404 -18.72 -31.39 -4.88
C TRP A 404 -17.49 -30.83 -5.60
N VAL A 405 -16.35 -30.56 -4.89
CA VAL A 405 -15.10 -30.14 -5.52
C VAL A 405 -14.51 -31.25 -6.42
N ALA A 406 -14.60 -32.51 -6.00
CA ALA A 406 -14.12 -33.63 -6.81
C ALA A 406 -14.91 -33.77 -8.13
N ALA A 407 -16.21 -33.42 -8.13
CA ALA A 407 -17.10 -33.45 -9.28
C ALA A 407 -16.94 -32.21 -10.21
N LEU A 408 -16.15 -31.20 -9.82
CA LEU A 408 -15.92 -30.03 -10.68
C LEU A 408 -15.13 -30.45 -11.94
N PRO A 409 -15.45 -29.89 -13.11
CA PRO A 409 -14.66 -30.11 -14.31
C PRO A 409 -13.21 -29.66 -14.05
N LYS A 410 -12.27 -30.58 -14.28
CA LYS A 410 -10.84 -30.26 -14.16
C LYS A 410 -10.53 -29.12 -15.12
N PRO A 411 -9.80 -28.10 -14.68
CA PRO A 411 -9.39 -27.02 -15.57
C PRO A 411 -8.68 -27.64 -16.76
N SER A 412 -9.15 -27.35 -17.97
CA SER A 412 -8.48 -27.75 -19.20
C SER A 412 -7.02 -27.33 -19.10
N LYS A 413 -6.10 -28.28 -19.29
CA LYS A 413 -4.66 -27.96 -19.32
C LYS A 413 -4.47 -26.78 -20.27
N PRO A 414 -3.71 -25.75 -19.89
CA PRO A 414 -3.42 -24.67 -20.82
C PRO A 414 -2.88 -25.32 -22.10
N VAL A 415 -3.55 -25.06 -23.20
CA VAL A 415 -3.07 -25.48 -24.51
C VAL A 415 -1.66 -24.95 -24.62
N GLN A 416 -0.69 -25.85 -24.56
CA GLN A 416 0.69 -25.52 -24.90
C GLN A 416 0.63 -25.15 -26.38
N THR A 417 0.47 -23.85 -26.68
CA THR A 417 0.74 -23.33 -28.01
C THR A 417 2.22 -23.61 -28.25
N GLY A 418 2.43 -24.65 -29.05
CA GLY A 418 3.74 -25.10 -29.48
C GLY A 418 4.57 -23.92 -30.02
N LYS A 419 5.85 -24.09 -29.87
CA LYS A 419 6.99 -23.24 -30.26
C LYS A 419 6.82 -22.47 -31.56
#